data_888a8b7f39507f743532594b2fccaa50
#
_entry.id   888a8b7f39507f743532594b2fccaa50
#
_cell.length_a   1.000
_cell.length_b   1.000
_cell.length_c   1.000
_cell.angle_alpha   90.00
_cell.angle_beta   90.00
_cell.angle_gamma   90.00
#
_symmetry.space_group_name_H-M   'P 1'
#
loop_
_entity.id
_entity.type
_entity.pdbx_description
1 polymer ?
#
loop_
_entity_poly.entity_id
_entity_poly.type
_entity_poly.pdbx_seq_one_letter_code
_entity_poly.pdbx_strand_id
1 'polypeptide(L)'
;VVSAVEHSSIMESAKKLEDNGFDVVYIMPREDGTIHKEDVLEKVDENTILVSVMCVNNETGAIMNVTDIFSAVKAMNSDVICHTDAVQAFGKISLSASRLHADLISVSGHKIHAPKGVGAIFVKKGVRLVPLHYGGEQEKKLRPGTEAIPLIAAMGVACGEFNIDKNYDYVSKLNSYAKDKLLKIDGVSLNSPENALPYVLNISAGKVRSETMLHFLENLEVYVSSGSACAKGKPSYVLESMNIGRDRADSALRISFSKFNTEADIDALCYGIEKGLKTLAHK
;
A
#
# COMPACT_ATOMS: atom_id res chain seq x y z
N VAL A 1 -0.62 -18.70 -1.23
CA VAL A 1 -1.59 -17.82 -1.88
C VAL A 1 -1.23 -16.38 -1.53
N VAL A 2 -1.11 -15.49 -2.52
CA VAL A 2 -0.65 -14.10 -2.36
C VAL A 2 -1.53 -13.17 -3.19
N SER A 3 -1.85 -11.97 -2.70
CA SER A 3 -2.56 -11.01 -3.55
C SER A 3 -1.65 -10.47 -4.66
N ALA A 4 -2.17 -10.30 -5.88
CA ALA A 4 -1.41 -9.81 -7.01
C ALA A 4 -1.14 -8.29 -6.96
N VAL A 5 -1.66 -7.60 -5.95
CA VAL A 5 -1.48 -6.15 -5.74
C VAL A 5 -0.56 -5.83 -4.55
N GLU A 6 0.18 -6.81 -4.06
CA GLU A 6 1.14 -6.62 -2.98
C GLU A 6 2.26 -5.64 -3.35
N HIS A 7 2.86 -5.03 -2.35
CA HIS A 7 4.09 -4.26 -2.55
C HIS A 7 5.22 -5.16 -3.06
N SER A 8 6.17 -4.60 -3.83
CA SER A 8 7.31 -5.33 -4.40
C SER A 8 8.11 -6.15 -3.38
N SER A 9 8.16 -5.71 -2.11
CA SER A 9 8.82 -6.48 -1.04
C SER A 9 8.19 -7.86 -0.81
N ILE A 10 6.88 -7.98 -0.96
CA ILE A 10 6.16 -9.26 -0.86
C ILE A 10 6.22 -10.00 -2.21
N MET A 11 6.00 -9.29 -3.32
CA MET A 11 6.02 -9.91 -4.66
C MET A 11 7.35 -10.57 -4.98
N GLU A 12 8.48 -9.89 -4.71
CA GLU A 12 9.81 -10.47 -4.96
C GLU A 12 10.12 -11.63 -3.98
N SER A 13 9.59 -11.58 -2.75
CA SER A 13 9.68 -12.70 -1.81
C SER A 13 8.86 -13.90 -2.27
N ALA A 14 7.66 -13.67 -2.83
CA ALA A 14 6.82 -14.72 -3.42
C ALA A 14 7.51 -15.41 -4.60
N LYS A 15 8.08 -14.64 -5.54
CA LYS A 15 8.88 -15.17 -6.65
C LYS A 15 10.07 -16.00 -6.16
N LYS A 16 10.73 -15.55 -5.07
CA LYS A 16 11.83 -16.33 -4.48
C LYS A 16 11.37 -17.66 -3.89
N LEU A 17 10.14 -17.74 -3.38
CA LEU A 17 9.54 -19.00 -2.97
C LEU A 17 9.27 -19.92 -4.17
N GLU A 18 8.77 -19.38 -5.29
CA GLU A 18 8.64 -20.16 -6.56
C GLU A 18 9.97 -20.74 -7.01
N ASP A 19 11.05 -19.94 -7.02
CA ASP A 19 12.42 -20.40 -7.34
C ASP A 19 12.87 -21.55 -6.43
N ASN A 20 12.36 -21.59 -5.19
CA ASN A 20 12.67 -22.61 -4.20
C ASN A 20 11.73 -23.83 -4.26
N GLY A 21 10.82 -23.88 -5.24
CA GLY A 21 9.94 -25.03 -5.51
C GLY A 21 8.60 -25.00 -4.75
N PHE A 22 8.20 -23.85 -4.22
CA PHE A 22 6.84 -23.66 -3.68
C PHE A 22 5.89 -23.27 -4.80
N ASP A 23 4.66 -23.78 -4.75
CA ASP A 23 3.58 -23.34 -5.61
C ASP A 23 3.03 -22.01 -5.07
N VAL A 24 3.15 -20.94 -5.85
CA VAL A 24 2.62 -19.62 -5.49
C VAL A 24 1.44 -19.26 -6.38
N VAL A 25 0.29 -19.05 -5.77
CA VAL A 25 -0.93 -18.65 -6.47
C VAL A 25 -1.22 -17.17 -6.20
N TYR A 26 -1.32 -16.38 -7.28
CA TYR A 26 -1.59 -14.95 -7.22
C TYR A 26 -3.09 -14.69 -7.41
N ILE A 27 -3.72 -14.02 -6.46
CA ILE A 27 -5.13 -13.62 -6.52
C ILE A 27 -5.23 -12.25 -7.17
N MET A 28 -5.89 -12.21 -8.32
CA MET A 28 -6.11 -10.95 -9.05
C MET A 28 -7.15 -10.08 -8.34
N PRO A 29 -6.97 -8.74 -8.34
CA PRO A 29 -7.96 -7.84 -7.78
C PRO A 29 -9.20 -7.76 -8.67
N ARG A 30 -10.31 -7.32 -8.09
CA ARG A 30 -11.47 -6.84 -8.84
C ARG A 30 -11.17 -5.47 -9.48
N GLU A 31 -12.10 -4.95 -10.30
CA GLU A 31 -11.94 -3.66 -10.99
C GLU A 31 -11.72 -2.48 -10.02
N ASP A 32 -12.25 -2.57 -8.80
CA ASP A 32 -12.05 -1.60 -7.73
C ASP A 32 -10.69 -1.75 -7.00
N GLY A 33 -9.84 -2.67 -7.43
CA GLY A 33 -8.53 -2.94 -6.85
C GLY A 33 -8.56 -3.75 -5.54
N THR A 34 -9.73 -4.26 -5.12
CA THR A 34 -9.87 -5.07 -3.90
C THR A 34 -9.71 -6.56 -4.18
N ILE A 35 -9.29 -7.30 -3.17
CA ILE A 35 -9.24 -8.77 -3.15
C ILE A 35 -10.47 -9.28 -2.41
N HIS A 36 -11.23 -10.15 -3.05
CA HIS A 36 -12.43 -10.73 -2.46
C HIS A 36 -12.12 -12.08 -1.81
N LYS A 37 -12.81 -12.38 -0.70
CA LYS A 37 -12.58 -13.63 0.04
C LYS A 37 -12.92 -14.86 -0.79
N GLU A 38 -13.93 -14.78 -1.65
CA GLU A 38 -14.38 -15.88 -2.52
C GLU A 38 -13.24 -16.30 -3.46
N ASP A 39 -12.52 -15.32 -4.04
CA ASP A 39 -11.39 -15.56 -4.95
C ASP A 39 -10.20 -16.18 -4.21
N VAL A 40 -9.99 -15.81 -2.94
CA VAL A 40 -8.95 -16.41 -2.08
C VAL A 40 -9.33 -17.84 -1.71
N LEU A 41 -10.56 -18.08 -1.25
CA LEU A 41 -11.02 -19.40 -0.79
C LEU A 41 -11.03 -20.44 -1.91
N GLU A 42 -11.29 -20.04 -3.14
CA GLU A 42 -11.20 -20.92 -4.32
C GLU A 42 -9.78 -21.51 -4.51
N LYS A 43 -8.77 -20.82 -4.03
CA LYS A 43 -7.35 -21.19 -4.19
C LYS A 43 -6.71 -21.74 -2.92
N VAL A 44 -7.44 -21.80 -1.81
CA VAL A 44 -6.96 -22.39 -0.55
C VAL A 44 -7.37 -23.85 -0.50
N ASP A 45 -6.41 -24.73 -0.23
CA ASP A 45 -6.58 -26.18 -0.07
C ASP A 45 -5.81 -26.72 1.13
N GLU A 46 -5.75 -28.05 1.26
CA GLU A 46 -5.01 -28.74 2.32
C GLU A 46 -3.49 -28.56 2.25
N ASN A 47 -2.94 -28.17 1.10
CA ASN A 47 -1.50 -27.94 0.90
C ASN A 47 -1.14 -26.47 1.11
N THR A 48 -2.12 -25.59 1.31
CA THR A 48 -1.89 -24.17 1.49
C THR A 48 -1.28 -23.91 2.89
N ILE A 49 -0.07 -23.34 2.90
CA ILE A 49 0.67 -23.03 4.13
C ILE A 49 0.61 -21.56 4.53
N LEU A 50 0.42 -20.67 3.56
CA LEU A 50 0.44 -19.21 3.77
C LEU A 50 -0.58 -18.52 2.87
N VAL A 51 -1.34 -17.59 3.46
CA VAL A 51 -2.14 -16.60 2.73
C VAL A 51 -1.62 -15.22 3.10
N SER A 52 -1.18 -14.43 2.10
CA SER A 52 -0.69 -13.06 2.29
C SER A 52 -1.55 -12.09 1.49
N VAL A 53 -2.21 -11.17 2.19
CA VAL A 53 -3.05 -10.11 1.60
C VAL A 53 -2.76 -8.80 2.33
N MET A 54 -2.29 -7.79 1.59
CA MET A 54 -2.02 -6.48 2.18
C MET A 54 -3.30 -5.83 2.72
N CYS A 55 -3.17 -5.05 3.79
CA CYS A 55 -4.31 -4.39 4.41
C CYS A 55 -4.84 -3.22 3.56
N VAL A 56 -3.91 -2.44 2.98
CA VAL A 56 -4.23 -1.26 2.14
C VAL A 56 -3.22 -1.18 1.01
N ASN A 57 -3.72 -1.03 -0.21
CA ASN A 57 -2.85 -0.88 -1.37
C ASN A 57 -2.14 0.48 -1.37
N ASN A 58 -0.84 0.47 -1.61
CA ASN A 58 0.02 1.66 -1.54
C ASN A 58 -0.10 2.59 -2.76
N GLU A 59 -0.74 2.17 -3.84
CA GLU A 59 -0.90 2.97 -5.06
C GLU A 59 -2.30 3.54 -5.20
N THR A 60 -3.33 2.75 -4.93
CA THR A 60 -4.73 3.14 -5.12
C THR A 60 -5.44 3.50 -3.81
N GLY A 61 -4.87 3.10 -2.67
CA GLY A 61 -5.54 3.23 -1.37
C GLY A 61 -6.65 2.20 -1.12
N ALA A 62 -6.86 1.23 -2.02
CA ALA A 62 -7.85 0.18 -1.84
C ALA A 62 -7.66 -0.53 -0.49
N ILE A 63 -8.72 -0.61 0.31
CA ILE A 63 -8.72 -1.28 1.62
C ILE A 63 -9.24 -2.70 1.42
N MET A 64 -8.42 -3.69 1.77
CA MET A 64 -8.81 -5.10 1.70
C MET A 64 -9.57 -5.50 2.97
N ASN A 65 -10.64 -6.27 2.81
CA ASN A 65 -11.36 -6.83 3.94
C ASN A 65 -10.61 -8.06 4.51
N VAL A 66 -9.41 -7.80 5.04
CA VAL A 66 -8.50 -8.82 5.57
C VAL A 66 -9.16 -9.62 6.68
N THR A 67 -10.02 -8.99 7.50
CA THR A 67 -10.75 -9.66 8.57
C THR A 67 -11.62 -10.80 8.04
N ASP A 68 -12.43 -10.54 7.04
CA ASP A 68 -13.34 -11.56 6.47
C ASP A 68 -12.54 -12.63 5.70
N ILE A 69 -11.51 -12.23 4.97
CA ILE A 69 -10.63 -13.15 4.25
C ILE A 69 -9.98 -14.13 5.24
N PHE A 70 -9.29 -13.62 6.26
CA PHE A 70 -8.54 -14.48 7.19
C PHE A 70 -9.46 -15.28 8.11
N SER A 71 -10.61 -14.73 8.52
CA SER A 71 -11.62 -15.49 9.27
C SER A 71 -12.10 -16.70 8.47
N ALA A 72 -12.40 -16.51 7.18
CA ALA A 72 -12.85 -17.58 6.30
C ALA A 72 -11.74 -18.61 6.00
N VAL A 73 -10.51 -18.17 5.75
CA VAL A 73 -9.34 -19.04 5.59
C VAL A 73 -9.12 -19.90 6.82
N LYS A 74 -9.16 -19.29 8.02
CA LYS A 74 -8.99 -20.01 9.29
C LYS A 74 -10.14 -20.99 9.60
N ALA A 75 -11.34 -20.68 9.15
CA ALA A 75 -12.48 -21.60 9.25
C ALA A 75 -12.33 -22.82 8.32
N MET A 76 -11.71 -22.64 7.15
CA MET A 76 -11.46 -23.69 6.17
C MET A 76 -10.25 -24.56 6.56
N ASN A 77 -9.13 -23.91 6.95
CA ASN A 77 -7.92 -24.57 7.41
C ASN A 77 -7.22 -23.70 8.47
N SER A 78 -7.31 -24.09 9.75
CA SER A 78 -6.74 -23.36 10.89
C SER A 78 -5.21 -23.27 10.87
N ASP A 79 -4.53 -24.18 10.18
CA ASP A 79 -3.08 -24.30 10.16
C ASP A 79 -2.42 -23.33 9.15
N VAL A 80 -3.19 -22.82 8.18
CA VAL A 80 -2.72 -21.80 7.24
C VAL A 80 -2.29 -20.55 8.00
N ILE A 81 -1.06 -20.10 7.77
CA ILE A 81 -0.56 -18.84 8.32
C ILE A 81 -1.16 -17.66 7.53
N CYS A 82 -1.78 -16.73 8.23
CA CYS A 82 -2.35 -15.52 7.66
C CYS A 82 -1.43 -14.33 7.91
N HIS A 83 -0.87 -13.77 6.84
CA HIS A 83 0.01 -12.59 6.86
C HIS A 83 -0.67 -11.40 6.20
N THR A 84 -0.50 -10.21 6.79
CA THR A 84 -0.87 -8.95 6.14
C THR A 84 0.27 -7.94 6.18
N ASP A 85 0.57 -7.32 5.04
CA ASP A 85 1.32 -6.08 5.00
C ASP A 85 0.40 -4.92 5.41
N ALA A 86 0.61 -4.40 6.62
CA ALA A 86 -0.17 -3.29 7.17
C ALA A 86 0.60 -1.94 7.10
N VAL A 87 1.65 -1.86 6.30
CA VAL A 87 2.52 -0.66 6.20
C VAL A 87 1.73 0.60 5.86
N GLN A 88 0.71 0.51 5.00
CA GLN A 88 -0.13 1.65 4.66
C GLN A 88 -1.30 1.86 5.63
N ALA A 89 -1.67 0.86 6.42
CA ALA A 89 -2.78 0.92 7.37
C ALA A 89 -2.35 1.38 8.77
N PHE A 90 -1.14 1.00 9.19
CA PHE A 90 -0.62 1.26 10.53
C PHE A 90 -0.56 2.75 10.85
N GLY A 91 -1.16 3.15 11.97
CA GLY A 91 -1.27 4.54 12.41
C GLY A 91 -2.28 5.39 11.63
N LYS A 92 -3.01 4.83 10.65
CA LYS A 92 -4.01 5.52 9.83
C LYS A 92 -5.42 4.98 10.02
N ILE A 93 -5.54 3.68 10.28
CA ILE A 93 -6.79 3.03 10.69
C ILE A 93 -6.55 2.15 11.91
N SER A 94 -7.61 1.81 12.64
CA SER A 94 -7.52 0.94 13.81
C SER A 94 -7.16 -0.48 13.41
N LEU A 95 -6.03 -0.99 13.88
CA LEU A 95 -5.56 -2.36 13.64
C LEU A 95 -5.57 -3.16 14.94
N SER A 96 -6.01 -4.40 14.86
CA SER A 96 -5.93 -5.37 15.95
C SER A 96 -5.67 -6.76 15.37
N ALA A 97 -4.54 -7.37 15.72
CA ALA A 97 -4.16 -8.70 15.23
C ALA A 97 -5.24 -9.75 15.49
N SER A 98 -5.90 -9.70 16.64
CA SER A 98 -6.97 -10.63 16.98
C SER A 98 -8.22 -10.42 16.14
N ARG A 99 -8.62 -9.17 15.88
CA ARG A 99 -9.76 -8.86 15.01
C ARG A 99 -9.50 -9.18 13.55
N LEU A 100 -8.25 -8.99 13.09
CA LEU A 100 -7.84 -9.35 11.74
C LEU A 100 -7.68 -10.85 11.53
N HIS A 101 -7.71 -11.66 12.57
CA HIS A 101 -7.34 -13.09 12.52
C HIS A 101 -5.94 -13.33 11.92
N ALA A 102 -5.06 -12.33 12.00
CA ALA A 102 -3.71 -12.38 11.43
C ALA A 102 -2.74 -13.09 12.38
N ASP A 103 -1.88 -13.92 11.80
CA ASP A 103 -0.78 -14.58 12.50
C ASP A 103 0.51 -13.74 12.39
N LEU A 104 0.66 -13.00 11.29
CA LEU A 104 1.80 -12.13 11.01
C LEU A 104 1.30 -10.78 10.48
N ILE A 105 1.88 -9.67 10.99
CA ILE A 105 1.58 -8.31 10.49
C ILE A 105 2.89 -7.55 10.32
N SER A 106 3.16 -7.08 9.11
CA SER A 106 4.34 -6.28 8.81
C SER A 106 4.02 -4.79 8.82
N VAL A 107 4.89 -3.97 9.47
CA VAL A 107 4.78 -2.51 9.52
C VAL A 107 6.14 -1.85 9.28
N SER A 108 6.13 -0.60 8.81
CA SER A 108 7.35 0.16 8.52
C SER A 108 7.28 1.57 9.09
N GLY A 109 8.34 1.97 9.82
CA GLY A 109 8.39 3.23 10.55
C GLY A 109 8.31 4.47 9.64
N HIS A 110 8.94 4.45 8.46
CA HIS A 110 8.94 5.61 7.55
C HIS A 110 7.55 5.98 6.97
N LYS A 111 6.55 5.13 7.12
CA LYS A 111 5.16 5.42 6.70
C LYS A 111 4.32 6.08 7.80
N ILE A 112 4.89 6.20 9.00
CA ILE A 112 4.29 6.86 10.17
C ILE A 112 5.16 8.02 10.68
N HIS A 113 5.97 8.62 9.80
CA HIS A 113 6.89 9.72 10.08
C HIS A 113 8.06 9.38 11.03
N ALA A 114 8.35 8.10 11.26
CA ALA A 114 9.59 7.66 11.88
C ALA A 114 10.76 7.63 10.88
N PRO A 115 12.01 7.54 11.32
CA PRO A 115 13.16 7.41 10.42
C PRO A 115 13.06 6.19 9.50
N LYS A 116 13.74 6.26 8.34
CA LYS A 116 13.97 5.10 7.48
C LYS A 116 14.88 4.10 8.19
N GLY A 117 14.76 2.80 7.85
CA GLY A 117 15.63 1.75 8.36
C GLY A 117 15.08 1.04 9.62
N VAL A 118 13.86 1.35 10.06
CA VAL A 118 13.19 0.67 11.16
C VAL A 118 11.80 0.22 10.77
N GLY A 119 11.40 -0.95 11.23
CA GLY A 119 10.07 -1.53 11.06
C GLY A 119 9.85 -2.61 12.12
N ALA A 120 8.69 -3.22 12.12
CA ALA A 120 8.37 -4.29 13.03
C ALA A 120 7.50 -5.35 12.34
N ILE A 121 7.57 -6.57 12.87
CA ILE A 121 6.65 -7.64 12.54
C ILE A 121 5.97 -8.12 13.81
N PHE A 122 4.64 -8.15 13.80
CA PHE A 122 3.88 -8.88 14.81
C PHE A 122 3.90 -10.37 14.46
N VAL A 123 4.23 -11.19 15.45
CA VAL A 123 4.20 -12.65 15.32
C VAL A 123 3.30 -13.19 16.42
N LYS A 124 2.22 -13.84 16.02
CA LYS A 124 1.27 -14.48 16.96
C LYS A 124 1.97 -15.57 17.76
N LYS A 125 1.64 -15.68 19.04
CA LYS A 125 2.17 -16.73 19.92
C LYS A 125 1.89 -18.12 19.33
N GLY A 126 2.93 -18.93 19.21
CA GLY A 126 2.86 -20.28 18.63
C GLY A 126 3.30 -20.37 17.18
N VAL A 127 3.31 -19.26 16.44
CA VAL A 127 3.88 -19.22 15.08
C VAL A 127 5.41 -19.28 15.17
N ARG A 128 6.01 -20.20 14.41
CA ARG A 128 7.47 -20.38 14.35
C ARG A 128 8.01 -19.79 13.06
N LEU A 129 8.97 -18.88 13.19
CA LEU A 129 9.73 -18.32 12.07
C LEU A 129 11.15 -18.88 12.09
N VAL A 130 11.66 -19.20 10.90
CA VAL A 130 13.06 -19.53 10.70
C VAL A 130 13.83 -18.24 10.44
N PRO A 131 14.91 -17.95 11.19
CA PRO A 131 15.73 -16.77 10.95
C PRO A 131 16.37 -16.81 9.57
N LEU A 132 16.38 -15.68 8.86
CA LEU A 132 17.12 -15.52 7.60
C LEU A 132 18.61 -15.25 7.84
N HIS A 133 18.97 -14.77 9.03
CA HIS A 133 20.35 -14.46 9.44
C HIS A 133 20.64 -15.13 10.77
N TYR A 134 21.89 -15.54 10.97
CA TYR A 134 22.33 -16.22 12.18
C TYR A 134 23.34 -15.38 12.91
N GLY A 135 23.35 -15.45 14.26
CA GLY A 135 24.25 -14.67 15.11
C GLY A 135 23.85 -14.70 16.58
N GLY A 136 23.85 -13.54 17.23
CA GLY A 136 23.47 -13.39 18.63
C GLY A 136 21.98 -13.62 18.93
N GLU A 137 21.58 -13.30 20.17
CA GLU A 137 20.21 -13.59 20.67
C GLU A 137 19.23 -12.42 20.49
N GLN A 138 19.65 -11.34 19.82
CA GLN A 138 18.82 -10.16 19.59
C GLN A 138 17.53 -10.53 18.87
N GLU A 139 16.45 -9.78 19.14
CA GLU A 139 15.11 -9.99 18.60
C GLU A 139 14.68 -11.47 18.69
N LYS A 140 14.93 -12.11 19.86
CA LYS A 140 14.61 -13.53 20.11
C LYS A 140 15.25 -14.49 19.10
N LYS A 141 16.45 -14.19 18.66
CA LYS A 141 17.22 -14.93 17.62
C LYS A 141 16.63 -14.84 16.20
N LEU A 142 15.55 -14.08 15.99
CA LEU A 142 14.94 -13.92 14.66
C LEU A 142 15.70 -12.93 13.78
N ARG A 143 16.29 -11.90 14.40
CA ARG A 143 17.06 -10.87 13.71
C ARG A 143 18.29 -10.48 14.56
N PRO A 144 19.39 -11.21 14.47
CA PRO A 144 20.61 -10.94 15.22
C PRO A 144 21.28 -9.64 14.77
N GLY A 145 22.14 -9.11 15.62
CA GLY A 145 22.85 -7.85 15.46
C GLY A 145 22.43 -6.83 16.51
N THR A 146 23.34 -5.93 16.88
CA THR A 146 23.07 -4.87 17.85
C THR A 146 21.84 -4.06 17.44
N GLU A 147 20.91 -3.88 18.33
CA GLU A 147 19.67 -3.16 18.09
C GLU A 147 19.95 -1.68 17.77
N ALA A 148 19.29 -1.17 16.73
CA ALA A 148 19.36 0.25 16.35
C ALA A 148 18.50 1.11 17.29
N ILE A 149 18.89 1.21 18.57
CA ILE A 149 18.13 1.84 19.66
C ILE A 149 17.61 3.24 19.28
N PRO A 150 18.39 4.14 18.64
CA PRO A 150 17.88 5.45 18.25
C PRO A 150 16.68 5.37 17.27
N LEU A 151 16.73 4.44 16.31
CA LEU A 151 15.65 4.26 15.33
C LEU A 151 14.41 3.61 15.96
N ILE A 152 14.62 2.65 16.87
CA ILE A 152 13.55 1.98 17.61
C ILE A 152 12.85 2.99 18.52
N ALA A 153 13.60 3.80 19.27
CA ALA A 153 13.05 4.84 20.13
C ALA A 153 12.25 5.88 19.32
N ALA A 154 12.79 6.33 18.17
CA ALA A 154 12.10 7.27 17.29
C ALA A 154 10.81 6.67 16.70
N MET A 155 10.78 5.38 16.34
CA MET A 155 9.56 4.70 15.93
C MET A 155 8.55 4.62 17.08
N GLY A 156 9.00 4.37 18.32
CA GLY A 156 8.16 4.38 19.52
C GLY A 156 7.50 5.74 19.74
N VAL A 157 8.24 6.84 19.58
CA VAL A 157 7.70 8.21 19.65
C VAL A 157 6.65 8.43 18.56
N ALA A 158 6.95 8.06 17.32
CA ALA A 158 6.00 8.20 16.20
C ALA A 158 4.69 7.41 16.45
N CYS A 159 4.78 6.22 17.06
CA CYS A 159 3.59 5.46 17.47
C CYS A 159 2.79 6.15 18.59
N GLY A 160 3.48 6.81 19.53
CA GLY A 160 2.84 7.58 20.61
C GLY A 160 2.07 8.81 20.14
N GLU A 161 2.42 9.34 18.95
CA GLU A 161 1.77 10.49 18.33
C GLU A 161 0.51 10.14 17.51
N PHE A 162 0.08 8.89 17.50
CA PHE A 162 -1.11 8.48 16.78
C PHE A 162 -2.37 9.15 17.36
N ASN A 163 -3.09 9.84 16.49
CA ASN A 163 -4.45 10.30 16.73
C ASN A 163 -5.27 9.89 15.52
N ILE A 164 -5.56 8.58 15.45
CA ILE A 164 -6.10 7.95 14.25
C ILE A 164 -7.39 8.65 13.81
N ASP A 165 -8.38 8.78 14.69
CA ASP A 165 -9.69 9.31 14.32
C ASP A 165 -9.60 10.77 13.85
N LYS A 166 -8.92 11.63 14.61
CA LYS A 166 -8.76 13.05 14.26
C LYS A 166 -7.99 13.22 12.94
N ASN A 167 -6.90 12.48 12.76
CA ASN A 167 -6.09 12.57 11.55
C ASN A 167 -6.84 12.00 10.35
N TYR A 168 -7.58 10.91 10.53
CA TYR A 168 -8.40 10.32 9.48
C TYR A 168 -9.48 11.29 9.00
N ASP A 169 -10.22 11.90 9.93
CA ASP A 169 -11.26 12.90 9.62
C ASP A 169 -10.70 14.11 8.87
N TYR A 170 -9.54 14.60 9.32
CA TYR A 170 -8.87 15.73 8.68
C TYR A 170 -8.43 15.39 7.25
N VAL A 171 -7.75 14.28 7.09
CA VAL A 171 -7.23 13.84 5.78
C VAL A 171 -8.37 13.45 4.85
N SER A 172 -9.47 12.91 5.36
CA SER A 172 -10.68 12.63 4.56
C SER A 172 -11.28 13.90 3.95
N LYS A 173 -11.31 14.99 4.70
CA LYS A 173 -11.77 16.30 4.18
C LYS A 173 -10.85 16.82 3.08
N LEU A 174 -9.52 16.74 3.29
CA LEU A 174 -8.55 17.11 2.26
C LEU A 174 -8.66 16.26 1.00
N ASN A 175 -8.81 14.95 1.15
CA ASN A 175 -8.98 14.03 0.03
C ASN A 175 -10.27 14.32 -0.76
N SER A 176 -11.38 14.57 -0.06
CA SER A 176 -12.64 14.96 -0.70
C SER A 176 -12.50 16.28 -1.45
N TYR A 177 -11.89 17.29 -0.84
CA TYR A 177 -11.61 18.57 -1.48
C TYR A 177 -10.74 18.41 -2.74
N ALA A 178 -9.71 17.55 -2.68
CA ALA A 178 -8.88 17.24 -3.83
C ALA A 178 -9.67 16.55 -4.95
N LYS A 179 -10.48 15.53 -4.62
CA LYS A 179 -11.35 14.83 -5.59
C LYS A 179 -12.29 15.82 -6.29
N ASP A 180 -12.98 16.67 -5.51
CA ASP A 180 -13.96 17.63 -6.03
C ASP A 180 -13.33 18.63 -7.01
N LYS A 181 -12.09 19.02 -6.80
CA LYS A 181 -11.36 19.92 -7.70
C LYS A 181 -10.74 19.21 -8.89
N LEU A 182 -10.05 18.10 -8.66
CA LEU A 182 -9.34 17.37 -9.70
C LEU A 182 -10.30 16.80 -10.75
N LEU A 183 -11.46 16.28 -10.35
CA LEU A 183 -12.45 15.72 -11.27
C LEU A 183 -13.20 16.78 -12.11
N LYS A 184 -13.05 18.07 -11.81
CA LYS A 184 -13.52 19.19 -12.65
C LYS A 184 -12.52 19.55 -13.76
N ILE A 185 -11.30 19.07 -13.68
CA ILE A 185 -10.28 19.29 -14.70
C ILE A 185 -10.54 18.30 -15.85
N ASP A 186 -10.76 18.82 -17.05
CA ASP A 186 -11.01 17.99 -18.24
C ASP A 186 -9.84 17.01 -18.48
N GLY A 187 -10.17 15.76 -18.72
CA GLY A 187 -9.19 14.69 -18.92
C GLY A 187 -8.66 14.02 -17.65
N VAL A 188 -9.02 14.48 -16.44
CA VAL A 188 -8.67 13.79 -15.19
C VAL A 188 -9.70 12.71 -14.86
N SER A 189 -9.25 11.54 -14.48
CA SER A 189 -10.11 10.42 -14.02
C SER A 189 -9.57 9.77 -12.76
N LEU A 190 -10.46 9.26 -11.91
CA LEU A 190 -10.14 8.60 -10.65
C LEU A 190 -9.81 7.12 -10.88
N ASN A 191 -8.71 6.64 -10.28
CA ASN A 191 -8.32 5.23 -10.25
C ASN A 191 -8.49 4.60 -8.86
N SER A 192 -8.46 5.41 -7.79
CA SER A 192 -8.76 4.93 -6.44
C SER A 192 -10.22 4.52 -6.32
N PRO A 193 -10.55 3.42 -5.60
CA PRO A 193 -11.93 3.07 -5.29
C PRO A 193 -12.60 4.14 -4.40
N GLU A 194 -13.93 4.12 -4.37
CA GLU A 194 -14.71 5.08 -3.60
C GLU A 194 -14.35 5.05 -2.11
N ASN A 195 -14.20 3.84 -1.54
CA ASN A 195 -13.88 3.59 -0.14
C ASN A 195 -12.37 3.44 0.11
N ALA A 196 -11.52 4.07 -0.71
CA ALA A 196 -10.08 4.04 -0.49
C ALA A 196 -9.67 4.73 0.81
N LEU A 197 -8.53 4.30 1.36
CA LEU A 197 -7.89 5.01 2.48
C LEU A 197 -7.61 6.47 2.07
N PRO A 198 -8.11 7.48 2.78
CA PRO A 198 -8.06 8.88 2.33
C PRO A 198 -6.64 9.46 2.24
N TYR A 199 -5.65 8.78 2.80
CA TYR A 199 -4.24 9.17 2.71
C TYR A 199 -3.62 8.94 1.32
N VAL A 200 -4.31 8.24 0.43
CA VAL A 200 -3.85 7.93 -0.93
C VAL A 200 -4.96 8.23 -1.92
N LEU A 201 -4.61 8.95 -2.98
CA LEU A 201 -5.49 9.22 -4.11
C LEU A 201 -4.71 8.92 -5.39
N ASN A 202 -5.25 8.07 -6.23
CA ASN A 202 -4.69 7.76 -7.54
C ASN A 202 -5.62 8.29 -8.62
N ILE A 203 -5.05 9.08 -9.54
CA ILE A 203 -5.77 9.65 -10.69
C ILE A 203 -4.98 9.38 -11.96
N SER A 204 -5.64 9.43 -13.10
CA SER A 204 -5.00 9.55 -14.41
C SER A 204 -5.15 10.97 -14.92
N ALA A 205 -4.07 11.56 -15.42
CA ALA A 205 -4.01 12.94 -15.87
C ALA A 205 -3.98 13.01 -17.41
N GLY A 206 -5.12 12.71 -18.03
CA GLY A 206 -5.34 12.83 -19.47
C GLY A 206 -4.41 11.94 -20.30
N LYS A 207 -3.85 12.53 -21.37
CA LYS A 207 -2.92 11.87 -22.31
C LYS A 207 -1.45 12.22 -22.05
N VAL A 208 -1.15 12.92 -20.96
CA VAL A 208 0.22 13.26 -20.59
C VAL A 208 0.81 12.10 -19.78
N ARG A 209 2.02 11.65 -20.16
CA ARG A 209 2.71 10.59 -19.39
C ARG A 209 2.95 11.02 -17.95
N SER A 210 2.77 10.10 -17.02
CA SER A 210 2.94 10.37 -15.58
C SER A 210 4.33 10.96 -15.24
N GLU A 211 5.41 10.46 -15.82
CA GLU A 211 6.76 10.99 -15.60
C GLU A 211 6.90 12.43 -16.10
N THR A 212 6.34 12.75 -17.28
CA THR A 212 6.36 14.10 -17.84
C THR A 212 5.60 15.08 -16.93
N MET A 213 4.41 14.68 -16.48
CA MET A 213 3.61 15.48 -15.54
C MET A 213 4.31 15.64 -14.19
N LEU A 214 4.94 14.57 -13.66
CA LEU A 214 5.67 14.59 -12.40
C LEU A 214 6.80 15.64 -12.44
N HIS A 215 7.65 15.61 -13.46
CA HIS A 215 8.75 16.60 -13.60
C HIS A 215 8.24 18.03 -13.83
N PHE A 216 7.10 18.17 -14.51
CA PHE A 216 6.45 19.46 -14.65
C PHE A 216 5.97 20.01 -13.29
N LEU A 217 5.35 19.17 -12.48
CA LEU A 217 4.90 19.52 -11.15
C LEU A 217 6.06 19.83 -10.20
N GLU A 218 7.17 19.08 -10.28
CA GLU A 218 8.39 19.36 -9.50
C GLU A 218 8.92 20.79 -9.75
N ASN A 219 8.86 21.30 -10.98
CA ASN A 219 9.25 22.68 -11.28
C ASN A 219 8.29 23.73 -10.68
N LEU A 220 7.11 23.30 -10.20
CA LEU A 220 6.16 24.12 -9.47
C LEU A 220 6.19 23.83 -7.96
N GLU A 221 7.23 23.12 -7.49
CA GLU A 221 7.38 22.68 -6.08
C GLU A 221 6.25 21.77 -5.58
N VAL A 222 5.55 21.09 -6.50
CA VAL A 222 4.51 20.10 -6.19
C VAL A 222 5.06 18.69 -6.39
N TYR A 223 5.14 17.92 -5.33
CA TYR A 223 5.76 16.59 -5.33
C TYR A 223 4.70 15.50 -5.21
N VAL A 224 4.55 14.72 -6.27
CA VAL A 224 3.68 13.54 -6.37
C VAL A 224 4.50 12.32 -6.76
N SER A 225 3.86 11.15 -6.91
CA SER A 225 4.54 9.98 -7.44
C SER A 225 3.84 9.49 -8.71
N SER A 226 4.60 9.06 -9.70
CA SER A 226 4.04 8.21 -10.76
C SER A 226 3.71 6.83 -10.19
N GLY A 227 2.65 6.18 -10.67
CA GLY A 227 2.31 4.81 -10.24
C GLY A 227 3.46 3.81 -10.42
N SER A 228 4.39 4.12 -11.33
CA SER A 228 5.58 3.32 -11.66
C SER A 228 6.85 3.72 -10.90
N ALA A 229 6.77 4.49 -9.80
CA ALA A 229 7.95 5.02 -9.10
C ALA A 229 9.01 3.96 -8.71
N CYS A 230 8.63 2.69 -8.55
CA CYS A 230 9.55 1.57 -8.32
C CYS A 230 9.99 0.84 -9.61
N ALA A 231 9.39 1.13 -10.77
CA ALA A 231 9.51 0.30 -11.98
C ALA A 231 10.28 0.95 -13.14
N LYS A 232 11.01 2.04 -12.91
CA LYS A 232 11.86 2.72 -13.93
C LYS A 232 11.19 2.82 -15.32
N GLY A 233 10.03 3.48 -15.41
CA GLY A 233 9.33 3.70 -16.68
C GLY A 233 8.43 2.56 -17.16
N LYS A 234 8.20 1.53 -16.36
CA LYS A 234 7.17 0.51 -16.63
C LYS A 234 5.84 0.93 -16.01
N PRO A 235 4.70 0.61 -16.65
CA PRO A 235 3.39 0.82 -16.02
C PRO A 235 3.28 0.11 -14.67
N SER A 236 2.39 0.62 -13.80
CA SER A 236 2.09 -0.02 -12.53
C SER A 236 1.42 -1.37 -12.75
N TYR A 237 2.02 -2.46 -12.25
CA TYR A 237 1.41 -3.78 -12.30
C TYR A 237 0.09 -3.85 -11.51
N VAL A 238 -0.08 -3.01 -10.48
CA VAL A 238 -1.34 -2.88 -9.73
C VAL A 238 -2.44 -2.36 -10.64
N LEU A 239 -2.19 -1.25 -11.35
CA LEU A 239 -3.17 -0.64 -12.26
C LEU A 239 -3.42 -1.53 -13.50
N GLU A 240 -2.40 -2.25 -13.97
CA GLU A 240 -2.57 -3.24 -15.04
C GLU A 240 -3.47 -4.40 -14.58
N SER A 241 -3.27 -4.92 -13.37
CA SER A 241 -4.12 -6.00 -12.83
C SER A 241 -5.56 -5.57 -12.56
N MET A 242 -5.83 -4.27 -12.38
CA MET A 242 -7.17 -3.69 -12.28
C MET A 242 -7.84 -3.47 -13.66
N ASN A 243 -7.18 -3.76 -14.77
CA ASN A 243 -7.68 -3.57 -16.14
C ASN A 243 -8.15 -2.13 -16.48
N ILE A 244 -7.55 -1.10 -15.88
CA ILE A 244 -7.95 0.29 -16.11
C ILE A 244 -7.57 0.85 -17.49
N GLY A 245 -6.91 0.06 -18.31
CA GLY A 245 -6.43 0.43 -19.64
C GLY A 245 -5.05 1.12 -19.61
N ARG A 246 -4.26 0.84 -20.66
CA ARG A 246 -2.85 1.23 -20.72
C ARG A 246 -2.65 2.75 -20.67
N ASP A 247 -3.48 3.53 -21.36
CA ASP A 247 -3.34 4.99 -21.41
C ASP A 247 -3.60 5.62 -20.05
N ARG A 248 -4.59 5.12 -19.30
CA ARG A 248 -4.86 5.55 -17.93
C ARG A 248 -3.71 5.17 -16.99
N ALA A 249 -3.21 3.94 -17.08
CA ALA A 249 -2.09 3.49 -16.26
C ALA A 249 -0.81 4.30 -16.50
N ASP A 250 -0.53 4.69 -17.76
CA ASP A 250 0.66 5.44 -18.13
C ASP A 250 0.60 6.94 -17.74
N SER A 251 -0.60 7.49 -17.55
CA SER A 251 -0.81 8.86 -17.06
C SER A 251 -1.14 8.93 -15.56
N ALA A 252 -1.02 7.81 -14.84
CA ALA A 252 -1.43 7.71 -13.45
C ALA A 252 -0.47 8.45 -12.50
N LEU A 253 -1.05 9.26 -11.62
CA LEU A 253 -0.36 9.96 -10.55
C LEU A 253 -0.91 9.52 -9.20
N ARG A 254 -0.02 9.18 -8.27
CA ARG A 254 -0.37 8.94 -6.88
C ARG A 254 -0.13 10.18 -6.05
N ILE A 255 -1.17 10.67 -5.43
CA ILE A 255 -1.17 11.80 -4.49
C ILE A 255 -1.24 11.20 -3.08
N SER A 256 -0.35 11.64 -2.20
CA SER A 256 -0.30 11.16 -0.81
C SER A 256 -0.57 12.32 0.13
N PHE A 257 -1.44 12.09 1.11
CA PHE A 257 -1.84 13.09 2.10
C PHE A 257 -1.30 12.76 3.48
N SER A 258 -1.15 13.79 4.29
CA SER A 258 -0.81 13.69 5.71
C SER A 258 -1.52 14.78 6.51
N LYS A 259 -1.43 14.70 7.83
CA LYS A 259 -1.94 15.73 8.74
C LYS A 259 -1.25 17.10 8.59
N PHE A 260 -0.19 17.19 7.81
CA PHE A 260 0.59 18.42 7.58
C PHE A 260 0.19 19.15 6.30
N ASN A 261 -0.58 18.51 5.42
CA ASN A 261 -1.06 19.15 4.21
C ASN A 261 -2.24 20.08 4.48
N THR A 262 -2.42 21.04 3.57
CA THR A 262 -3.47 22.06 3.64
C THR A 262 -4.26 22.12 2.32
N GLU A 263 -5.37 22.85 2.29
CA GLU A 263 -6.11 23.11 1.04
C GLU A 263 -5.27 23.87 0.02
N ALA A 264 -4.35 24.74 0.47
CA ALA A 264 -3.45 25.47 -0.42
C ALA A 264 -2.51 24.53 -1.21
N ASP A 265 -2.05 23.42 -0.59
CA ASP A 265 -1.26 22.40 -1.28
C ASP A 265 -2.09 21.71 -2.38
N ILE A 266 -3.37 21.47 -2.10
CA ILE A 266 -4.31 20.90 -3.09
C ILE A 266 -4.56 21.87 -4.24
N ASP A 267 -4.71 23.17 -3.93
CA ASP A 267 -4.90 24.21 -4.94
C ASP A 267 -3.68 24.32 -5.88
N ALA A 268 -2.46 24.26 -5.32
CA ALA A 268 -1.23 24.24 -6.09
C ALA A 268 -1.15 22.99 -6.99
N LEU A 269 -1.52 21.82 -6.48
CA LEU A 269 -1.59 20.59 -7.25
C LEU A 269 -2.59 20.70 -8.41
N CYS A 270 -3.81 21.15 -8.15
CA CYS A 270 -4.85 21.29 -9.17
C CYS A 270 -4.43 22.28 -10.27
N TYR A 271 -3.88 23.43 -9.88
CA TYR A 271 -3.33 24.41 -10.81
C TYR A 271 -2.20 23.81 -11.69
N GLY A 272 -1.29 23.07 -11.06
CA GLY A 272 -0.19 22.41 -11.77
C GLY A 272 -0.66 21.38 -12.78
N ILE A 273 -1.60 20.51 -12.39
CA ILE A 273 -2.18 19.49 -13.30
C ILE A 273 -2.91 20.15 -14.47
N GLU A 274 -3.79 21.12 -14.19
CA GLU A 274 -4.53 21.84 -15.25
C GLU A 274 -3.60 22.55 -16.23
N LYS A 275 -2.57 23.23 -15.72
CA LYS A 275 -1.54 23.89 -16.53
C LYS A 275 -0.73 22.87 -17.34
N GLY A 276 -0.32 21.77 -16.75
CA GLY A 276 0.40 20.69 -17.42
C GLY A 276 -0.40 20.09 -18.57
N LEU A 277 -1.69 19.79 -18.37
CA LEU A 277 -2.57 19.28 -19.42
C LEU A 277 -2.74 20.25 -20.60
N LYS A 278 -2.65 21.57 -20.38
CA LYS A 278 -2.74 22.58 -21.42
C LYS A 278 -1.42 22.83 -22.18
N THR A 279 -0.27 22.54 -21.55
CA THR A 279 1.03 22.98 -22.08
C THR A 279 1.96 21.86 -22.48
N LEU A 280 1.77 20.65 -21.93
CA LEU A 280 2.63 19.51 -22.23
C LEU A 280 2.16 18.76 -23.48
N ALA A 281 3.11 18.12 -24.16
CA ALA A 281 2.79 17.29 -25.33
C ALA A 281 1.93 16.09 -24.91
N HIS A 282 0.85 15.90 -25.62
CA HIS A 282 0.01 14.70 -25.51
C HIS A 282 0.64 13.55 -26.31
N LYS A 283 0.40 12.33 -25.92
CA LYS A 283 0.72 11.13 -26.70
C LYS A 283 -0.06 11.07 -28.00
#